data_634361254e1149325091f6f66cf93791
#
_entry.id   634361254e1149325091f6f66cf93791
#
_cell.length_a   1.000
_cell.length_b   1.000
_cell.length_c   1.000
_cell.angle_alpha   90.00
_cell.angle_beta   90.00
_cell.angle_gamma   90.00
#
_symmetry.space_group_name_H-M   'P 1'
#
loop_
_entity.id
_entity.type
_entity.pdbx_description
1 polymer ?
#
loop_
_entity_poly.entity_id
_entity_poly.type
_entity_poly.pdbx_seq_one_letter_code
_entity_poly.pdbx_strand_id
1 'polypeptide(L)'
;MMRKPPKYCQGFLDRHGRSRWYFRRPGFDRVALPGLPWSPEFMAAYEAATKGGMQTEGAGAAKTSPGTVAALVVSYYRSAEFLNLKPITQRTYRSTIEPFREQHGDKTVAKLKREHVKAIIAKLADRPAVANNWLKTIKILMRHAVETGMRPDDPTVGIRKLRTGSSGYRTWTEAEIQKYYDKHPTGSRARLALDLMLYTGQRRADIVRMG
;
A
#
# COMPACT_ATOMS: atom_id res chain seq x y z
N MET A 1 32.51 -32.19 9.89
CA MET A 1 31.21 -31.54 10.20
C MET A 1 31.19 -30.14 9.58
N MET A 2 30.30 -29.85 8.65
CA MET A 2 30.16 -28.48 8.10
C MET A 2 29.60 -27.53 9.19
N ARG A 3 30.30 -26.45 9.46
CA ARG A 3 29.90 -25.43 10.41
C ARG A 3 28.62 -24.73 9.90
N LYS A 4 27.57 -24.63 10.71
CA LYS A 4 26.33 -23.95 10.32
C LYS A 4 26.62 -22.49 9.94
N PRO A 5 25.97 -21.93 8.88
CA PRO A 5 26.17 -20.54 8.51
C PRO A 5 25.73 -19.59 9.63
N PRO A 6 26.25 -18.36 9.66
CA PRO A 6 25.85 -17.34 10.64
C PRO A 6 24.33 -17.08 10.61
N LYS A 7 23.79 -16.58 11.73
CA LYS A 7 22.37 -16.30 11.90
C LYS A 7 21.89 -15.28 10.83
N TYR A 8 20.67 -15.47 10.30
CA TYR A 8 20.10 -14.67 9.23
C TYR A 8 20.80 -14.78 7.86
N CYS A 9 21.65 -15.76 7.63
CA CYS A 9 22.20 -16.05 6.31
C CYS A 9 21.40 -17.12 5.60
N GLN A 10 21.04 -16.87 4.34
CA GLN A 10 20.35 -17.80 3.45
C GLN A 10 21.19 -18.03 2.21
N GLY A 11 21.48 -19.30 1.90
CA GLY A 11 22.20 -19.70 0.70
C GLY A 11 21.31 -20.47 -0.27
N PHE A 12 21.55 -20.31 -1.57
CA PHE A 12 20.95 -21.10 -2.63
C PHE A 12 21.95 -21.27 -3.80
N LEU A 13 21.72 -22.25 -4.63
CA LEU A 13 22.47 -22.42 -5.87
C LEU A 13 21.79 -21.62 -6.99
N ASP A 14 22.56 -20.83 -7.73
CA ASP A 14 22.06 -20.14 -8.92
C ASP A 14 21.92 -21.13 -10.10
N ARG A 15 21.33 -20.65 -11.22
CA ARG A 15 21.14 -21.45 -12.44
C ARG A 15 22.43 -22.03 -13.06
N HIS A 16 23.59 -21.57 -12.60
CA HIS A 16 24.91 -22.03 -13.06
C HIS A 16 25.60 -22.91 -12.00
N GLY A 17 24.87 -23.36 -10.96
CA GLY A 17 25.40 -24.20 -9.90
C GLY A 17 26.29 -23.47 -8.87
N ARG A 18 26.37 -22.13 -8.90
CA ARG A 18 27.17 -21.35 -7.97
C ARG A 18 26.36 -21.02 -6.71
N SER A 19 26.98 -21.22 -5.53
CA SER A 19 26.34 -20.85 -4.27
C SER A 19 26.30 -19.34 -4.11
N ARG A 20 25.12 -18.83 -3.80
CA ARG A 20 24.84 -17.41 -3.51
C ARG A 20 24.34 -17.30 -2.10
N TRP A 21 24.86 -16.36 -1.34
CA TRP A 21 24.51 -16.12 0.05
C TRP A 21 24.00 -14.71 0.24
N TYR A 22 22.98 -14.57 1.11
CA TYR A 22 22.38 -13.30 1.44
C TYR A 22 22.10 -13.20 2.93
N PHE A 23 22.33 -12.00 3.49
CA PHE A 23 21.84 -11.63 4.81
C PHE A 23 20.37 -11.25 4.70
N ARG A 24 19.51 -11.88 5.51
CA ARG A 24 18.07 -11.62 5.58
C ARG A 24 17.62 -11.60 7.03
N ARG A 25 17.50 -10.41 7.58
CA ARG A 25 16.96 -10.17 8.92
C ARG A 25 15.68 -9.34 8.81
N PRO A 26 14.56 -9.68 9.52
CA PRO A 26 13.38 -8.84 9.54
C PRO A 26 13.73 -7.41 9.95
N GLY A 27 13.28 -6.40 9.15
CA GLY A 27 13.59 -4.99 9.38
C GLY A 27 14.94 -4.50 8.84
N PHE A 28 15.70 -5.35 8.15
CA PHE A 28 16.96 -5.01 7.49
C PHE A 28 16.89 -5.26 5.99
N ASP A 29 17.67 -4.51 5.21
CA ASP A 29 17.78 -4.75 3.78
C ASP A 29 18.45 -6.09 3.49
N ARG A 30 18.07 -6.69 2.36
CA ARG A 30 18.72 -7.89 1.85
C ARG A 30 20.09 -7.52 1.30
N VAL A 31 21.16 -8.00 1.92
CA VAL A 31 22.54 -7.76 1.50
C VAL A 31 23.14 -9.04 0.92
N ALA A 32 23.77 -8.95 -0.28
CA ALA A 32 24.54 -10.07 -0.84
C ALA A 32 25.84 -10.27 -0.05
N LEU A 33 26.13 -11.52 0.32
CA LEU A 33 27.33 -11.89 1.05
C LEU A 33 28.28 -12.61 0.07
N PRO A 34 29.46 -12.06 -0.22
CA PRO A 34 30.41 -12.65 -1.14
C PRO A 34 31.09 -13.88 -0.51
N GLY A 35 31.54 -14.81 -1.33
CA GLY A 35 32.28 -15.98 -0.90
C GLY A 35 31.43 -17.06 -0.20
N LEU A 36 32.10 -17.94 0.48
CA LEU A 36 31.48 -19.03 1.27
C LEU A 36 31.34 -18.61 2.74
N PRO A 37 30.33 -19.17 3.46
CA PRO A 37 30.20 -18.92 4.90
C PRO A 37 31.51 -19.11 5.66
N TRP A 38 31.84 -18.16 6.52
CA TRP A 38 33.04 -18.12 7.33
C TRP A 38 34.32 -17.69 6.59
N SER A 39 34.29 -17.39 5.28
CA SER A 39 35.42 -16.72 4.63
C SER A 39 35.60 -15.29 5.15
N PRO A 40 36.83 -14.71 5.11
CA PRO A 40 37.07 -13.34 5.56
C PRO A 40 36.17 -12.31 4.88
N GLU A 41 36.00 -12.44 3.58
CA GLU A 41 35.14 -11.57 2.77
C GLU A 41 33.66 -11.68 3.18
N PHE A 42 33.20 -12.91 3.39
CA PHE A 42 31.83 -13.17 3.86
C PHE A 42 31.60 -12.56 5.24
N MET A 43 32.53 -12.75 6.17
CA MET A 43 32.40 -12.25 7.54
C MET A 43 32.47 -10.71 7.60
N ALA A 44 33.31 -10.09 6.80
CA ALA A 44 33.37 -8.63 6.69
C ALA A 44 32.03 -8.03 6.19
N ALA A 45 31.47 -8.64 5.13
CA ALA A 45 30.15 -8.23 4.60
C ALA A 45 29.01 -8.53 5.60
N TYR A 46 29.06 -9.65 6.31
CA TYR A 46 28.08 -10.01 7.34
C TYR A 46 28.13 -9.03 8.53
N GLU A 47 29.31 -8.66 9.01
CA GLU A 47 29.46 -7.67 10.09
C GLU A 47 28.96 -6.30 9.66
N ALA A 48 29.28 -5.86 8.45
CA ALA A 48 28.77 -4.63 7.88
C ALA A 48 27.24 -4.63 7.79
N ALA A 49 26.65 -5.75 7.31
CA ALA A 49 25.20 -5.92 7.23
C ALA A 49 24.53 -5.97 8.63
N THR A 50 25.22 -6.50 9.62
CA THR A 50 24.70 -6.58 11.00
C THR A 50 24.83 -5.25 11.75
N LYS A 51 25.91 -4.49 11.50
CA LYS A 51 26.15 -3.14 12.07
C LYS A 51 25.34 -2.07 11.32
N GLY A 52 25.01 -2.28 10.07
CA GLY A 52 24.07 -1.46 9.31
C GLY A 52 22.70 -1.59 9.96
N GLY A 53 22.51 -0.87 11.06
CA GLY A 53 21.21 -0.70 11.70
C GLY A 53 20.21 -0.22 10.69
N MET A 54 18.92 -0.47 10.97
CA MET A 54 17.75 0.00 10.23
C MET A 54 18.03 1.37 9.58
N GLN A 55 18.57 1.37 8.36
CA GLN A 55 18.43 2.52 7.50
C GLN A 55 17.00 2.50 6.96
N THR A 56 16.07 2.92 7.81
CA THR A 56 14.77 3.43 7.38
C THR A 56 14.91 4.84 6.79
N GLU A 57 16.11 5.18 6.35
CA GLU A 57 16.31 6.31 5.45
C GLU A 57 16.09 5.78 4.03
N GLY A 58 14.82 5.93 3.62
CA GLY A 58 14.25 5.69 2.33
C GLY A 58 15.21 5.37 1.19
N ALA A 59 15.24 4.11 0.76
CA ALA A 59 15.65 3.78 -0.61
C ALA A 59 14.87 4.70 -1.56
N GLY A 60 15.50 5.78 -2.02
CA GLY A 60 14.88 6.82 -2.83
C GLY A 60 14.96 8.25 -2.27
N ALA A 61 15.16 8.47 -0.96
CA ALA A 61 15.28 9.82 -0.40
C ALA A 61 16.48 10.60 -0.95
N ALA A 62 17.61 9.94 -1.22
CA ALA A 62 18.79 10.53 -1.86
C ALA A 62 18.60 10.84 -3.37
N LYS A 63 17.53 10.34 -3.99
CA LYS A 63 17.21 10.57 -5.42
C LYS A 63 16.02 11.51 -5.62
N THR A 64 15.48 12.08 -4.57
CA THR A 64 14.25 12.89 -4.64
C THR A 64 14.60 14.36 -4.58
N SER A 65 14.52 15.05 -5.71
CA SER A 65 14.73 16.50 -5.78
C SER A 65 13.67 17.26 -4.98
N PRO A 66 14.04 18.27 -4.16
CA PRO A 66 13.08 19.07 -3.42
C PRO A 66 12.01 19.70 -4.31
N GLY A 67 10.78 19.85 -3.82
CA GLY A 67 9.66 20.45 -4.55
C GLY A 67 9.03 19.57 -5.63
N THR A 68 9.46 18.31 -5.80
CA THR A 68 8.87 17.35 -6.74
C THR A 68 7.71 16.57 -6.11
N VAL A 69 6.91 15.94 -6.96
CA VAL A 69 5.82 15.04 -6.53
C VAL A 69 6.36 13.88 -5.69
N ALA A 70 7.54 13.34 -6.05
CA ALA A 70 8.17 12.29 -5.26
C ALA A 70 8.55 12.78 -3.86
N ALA A 71 9.08 14.00 -3.72
CA ALA A 71 9.38 14.61 -2.43
C ALA A 71 8.12 14.83 -1.58
N LEU A 72 7.03 15.29 -2.20
CA LEU A 72 5.74 15.45 -1.54
C LEU A 72 5.21 14.12 -0.99
N VAL A 73 5.25 13.06 -1.78
CA VAL A 73 4.79 11.72 -1.37
C VAL A 73 5.61 11.19 -0.19
N VAL A 74 6.94 11.34 -0.24
CA VAL A 74 7.82 10.95 0.88
C VAL A 74 7.50 11.75 2.13
N SER A 75 7.31 13.08 2.01
CA SER A 75 6.90 13.96 3.11
C SER A 75 5.57 13.51 3.72
N TYR A 76 4.56 13.24 2.87
CA TYR A 76 3.24 12.79 3.33
C TYR A 76 3.31 11.45 4.08
N TYR A 77 4.06 10.47 3.57
CA TYR A 77 4.20 9.17 4.24
C TYR A 77 4.91 9.22 5.59
N ARG A 78 5.67 10.27 5.83
CA ARG A 78 6.32 10.54 7.13
C ARG A 78 5.46 11.39 8.07
N SER A 79 4.37 11.95 7.59
CA SER A 79 3.49 12.81 8.40
C SER A 79 2.74 12.01 9.46
N ALA A 80 2.46 12.66 10.58
CA ALA A 80 1.65 12.08 11.65
C ALA A 80 0.24 11.73 11.15
N GLU A 81 -0.32 12.51 10.21
CA GLU A 81 -1.60 12.23 9.58
C GLU A 81 -1.62 10.85 8.92
N PHE A 82 -0.58 10.51 8.14
CA PHE A 82 -0.50 9.23 7.46
C PHE A 82 -0.15 8.07 8.41
N LEU A 83 0.78 8.27 9.34
CA LEU A 83 1.25 7.23 10.26
C LEU A 83 0.16 6.78 11.23
N ASN A 84 -0.75 7.67 11.63
CA ASN A 84 -1.88 7.38 12.51
C ASN A 84 -3.06 6.66 11.80
N LEU A 85 -3.00 6.50 10.47
CA LEU A 85 -4.03 5.75 9.74
C LEU A 85 -3.93 4.25 10.03
N LYS A 86 -5.08 3.57 10.02
CA LYS A 86 -5.11 2.09 10.08
C LYS A 86 -4.32 1.50 8.91
N PRO A 87 -3.60 0.37 9.09
CA PRO A 87 -2.77 -0.25 8.05
C PRO A 87 -3.50 -0.49 6.72
N ILE A 88 -4.77 -0.87 6.77
CA ILE A 88 -5.59 -1.05 5.56
C ILE A 88 -5.81 0.26 4.80
N THR A 89 -6.00 1.38 5.50
CA THR A 89 -6.16 2.71 4.91
C THR A 89 -4.84 3.19 4.30
N GLN A 90 -3.71 2.99 5.00
CA GLN A 90 -2.38 3.29 4.46
C GLN A 90 -2.13 2.51 3.16
N ARG A 91 -2.47 1.21 3.11
CA ARG A 91 -2.35 0.38 1.90
C ARG A 91 -3.21 0.93 0.76
N THR A 92 -4.46 1.30 1.04
CA THR A 92 -5.37 1.88 0.05
C THR A 92 -4.84 3.20 -0.50
N TYR A 93 -4.28 4.08 0.34
CA TYR A 93 -3.70 5.33 -0.12
C TYR A 93 -2.44 5.09 -0.96
N ARG A 94 -1.54 4.20 -0.51
CA ARG A 94 -0.35 3.82 -1.29
C ARG A 94 -0.72 3.28 -2.67
N SER A 95 -1.71 2.40 -2.80
CA SER A 95 -2.14 1.85 -4.09
C SER A 95 -2.63 2.91 -5.09
N THR A 96 -3.05 4.08 -4.61
CA THR A 96 -3.47 5.21 -5.45
C THR A 96 -2.31 6.19 -5.70
N ILE A 97 -1.46 6.41 -4.68
CA ILE A 97 -0.39 7.40 -4.73
C ILE A 97 0.82 6.89 -5.52
N GLU A 98 1.21 5.62 -5.37
CA GLU A 98 2.42 5.10 -6.03
C GLU A 98 2.35 5.16 -7.56
N PRO A 99 1.25 4.75 -8.24
CA PRO A 99 1.16 4.93 -9.69
C PRO A 99 1.25 6.40 -10.13
N PHE A 100 0.71 7.33 -9.33
CA PHE A 100 0.84 8.76 -9.59
C PHE A 100 2.29 9.23 -9.43
N ARG A 101 2.98 8.76 -8.40
CA ARG A 101 4.40 9.04 -8.17
C ARG A 101 5.28 8.46 -9.27
N GLU A 102 5.02 7.24 -9.72
CA GLU A 102 5.78 6.61 -10.82
C GLU A 102 5.67 7.40 -12.14
N GLN A 103 4.49 7.93 -12.45
CA GLN A 103 4.25 8.68 -13.68
C GLN A 103 4.67 10.14 -13.62
N HIS A 104 4.70 10.75 -12.44
CA HIS A 104 4.85 12.20 -12.29
C HIS A 104 5.84 12.59 -11.19
N GLY A 105 6.59 11.65 -10.63
CA GLY A 105 7.45 11.86 -9.46
C GLY A 105 8.52 12.93 -9.63
N ASP A 106 9.06 13.07 -10.82
CA ASP A 106 10.08 14.06 -11.21
C ASP A 106 9.52 15.48 -11.42
N LYS A 107 8.18 15.59 -11.58
CA LYS A 107 7.54 16.88 -11.87
C LYS A 107 7.42 17.73 -10.61
N THR A 108 7.57 19.04 -10.80
CA THR A 108 7.42 20.03 -9.72
C THR A 108 5.96 20.14 -9.25
N VAL A 109 5.73 20.01 -7.95
CA VAL A 109 4.39 20.11 -7.33
C VAL A 109 3.74 21.47 -7.60
N ALA A 110 4.51 22.56 -7.54
CA ALA A 110 4.01 23.91 -7.80
C ALA A 110 3.45 24.10 -9.24
N LYS A 111 3.95 23.33 -10.21
CA LYS A 111 3.49 23.36 -11.60
C LYS A 111 2.24 22.50 -11.86
N LEU A 112 1.77 21.73 -10.87
CA LEU A 112 0.53 20.96 -11.01
C LEU A 112 -0.67 21.92 -11.01
N LYS A 113 -1.30 22.08 -12.16
CA LYS A 113 -2.47 22.94 -12.33
C LYS A 113 -3.78 22.16 -12.27
N ARG A 114 -4.88 22.89 -12.06
CA ARG A 114 -6.24 22.32 -12.05
C ARG A 114 -6.60 21.58 -13.33
N GLU A 115 -6.13 22.07 -14.48
CA GLU A 115 -6.32 21.43 -15.78
C GLU A 115 -5.69 20.04 -15.85
N HIS A 116 -4.49 19.85 -15.27
CA HIS A 116 -3.83 18.55 -15.21
C HIS A 116 -4.62 17.55 -14.37
N VAL A 117 -5.15 17.99 -13.22
CA VAL A 117 -6.00 17.14 -12.37
C VAL A 117 -7.27 16.72 -13.11
N LYS A 118 -7.93 17.67 -13.80
CA LYS A 118 -9.11 17.39 -14.63
C LYS A 118 -8.80 16.43 -15.78
N ALA A 119 -7.65 16.57 -16.44
CA ALA A 119 -7.23 15.68 -17.52
C ALA A 119 -7.03 14.23 -17.04
N ILE A 120 -6.46 14.03 -15.84
CA ILE A 120 -6.34 12.69 -15.26
C ILE A 120 -7.70 12.10 -14.91
N ILE A 121 -8.62 12.91 -14.34
CA ILE A 121 -9.99 12.47 -14.05
C ILE A 121 -10.73 12.09 -15.34
N ALA A 122 -10.55 12.87 -16.41
CA ALA A 122 -11.17 12.58 -17.71
C ALA A 122 -10.67 11.25 -18.30
N LYS A 123 -9.39 10.91 -18.14
CA LYS A 123 -8.85 9.61 -18.55
C LYS A 123 -9.43 8.42 -17.76
N LEU A 124 -9.97 8.67 -16.58
CA LEU A 124 -10.59 7.66 -15.71
C LEU A 124 -12.13 7.73 -15.74
N ALA A 125 -12.72 8.44 -16.70
CA ALA A 125 -14.17 8.67 -16.77
C ALA A 125 -14.99 7.40 -16.98
N ASP A 126 -14.42 6.39 -17.60
CA ASP A 126 -14.98 5.04 -17.76
C ASP A 126 -15.14 4.30 -16.42
N ARG A 127 -14.38 4.71 -15.40
CA ARG A 127 -14.39 4.12 -14.06
C ARG A 127 -14.58 5.19 -12.98
N PRO A 128 -15.78 5.76 -12.87
CA PRO A 128 -16.02 6.95 -12.04
C PRO A 128 -15.72 6.75 -10.55
N ALA A 129 -15.89 5.52 -10.02
CA ALA A 129 -15.53 5.20 -8.65
C ALA A 129 -14.01 5.28 -8.42
N VAL A 130 -13.20 4.80 -9.39
CA VAL A 130 -11.74 4.89 -9.36
C VAL A 130 -11.29 6.33 -9.46
N ALA A 131 -11.86 7.10 -10.41
CA ALA A 131 -11.58 8.53 -10.58
C ALA A 131 -11.85 9.32 -9.29
N ASN A 132 -12.99 9.04 -8.63
CA ASN A 132 -13.39 9.70 -7.39
C ASN A 132 -12.47 9.33 -6.21
N ASN A 133 -12.02 8.07 -6.13
CA ASN A 133 -11.06 7.65 -5.11
C ASN A 133 -9.69 8.30 -5.34
N TRP A 134 -9.24 8.33 -6.61
CA TRP A 134 -8.02 9.04 -6.99
C TRP A 134 -8.09 10.52 -6.60
N LEU A 135 -9.17 11.23 -6.98
CA LEU A 135 -9.37 12.64 -6.62
C LEU A 135 -9.35 12.86 -5.11
N LYS A 136 -10.02 11.98 -4.33
CA LYS A 136 -10.00 12.05 -2.86
C LYS A 136 -8.58 11.99 -2.32
N THR A 137 -7.77 11.06 -2.82
CA THR A 137 -6.39 10.85 -2.35
C THR A 137 -5.47 12.00 -2.76
N ILE A 138 -5.61 12.51 -3.99
CA ILE A 138 -4.81 13.66 -4.46
C ILE A 138 -5.18 14.94 -3.70
N LYS A 139 -6.44 15.15 -3.31
CA LYS A 139 -6.83 16.27 -2.43
C LYS A 139 -6.07 16.27 -1.11
N ILE A 140 -5.88 15.10 -0.52
CA ILE A 140 -5.11 14.96 0.72
C ILE A 140 -3.64 15.34 0.50
N LEU A 141 -3.03 14.85 -0.60
CA LEU A 141 -1.65 15.21 -0.95
C LEU A 141 -1.49 16.71 -1.22
N MET A 142 -2.43 17.34 -1.93
CA MET A 142 -2.34 18.77 -2.25
C MET A 142 -2.52 19.63 -1.00
N ARG A 143 -3.42 19.25 -0.10
CA ARG A 143 -3.55 19.89 1.21
C ARG A 143 -2.24 19.81 1.99
N HIS A 144 -1.63 18.63 2.09
CA HIS A 144 -0.32 18.46 2.73
C HIS A 144 0.77 19.30 2.05
N ALA A 145 0.74 19.45 0.72
CA ALA A 145 1.68 20.30 0.00
C ALA A 145 1.54 21.79 0.34
N VAL A 146 0.32 22.26 0.58
CA VAL A 146 0.06 23.63 1.03
C VAL A 146 0.51 23.81 2.48
N GLU A 147 0.15 22.88 3.38
CA GLU A 147 0.52 22.92 4.80
C GLU A 147 2.05 22.90 5.01
N THR A 148 2.78 22.20 4.15
CA THR A 148 4.26 22.12 4.20
C THR A 148 4.97 23.21 3.38
N GLY A 149 4.23 24.15 2.81
CA GLY A 149 4.80 25.27 2.04
C GLY A 149 5.37 24.87 0.67
N MET A 150 5.14 23.66 0.19
CA MET A 150 5.60 23.22 -1.14
C MET A 150 4.85 23.92 -2.29
N ARG A 151 3.69 24.49 -1.99
CA ARG A 151 2.89 25.29 -2.91
C ARG A 151 1.96 26.24 -2.14
N PRO A 152 1.57 27.39 -2.75
CA PRO A 152 0.73 28.39 -2.07
C PRO A 152 -0.76 28.05 -2.12
N ASP A 153 -1.24 27.24 -3.07
CA ASP A 153 -2.65 27.00 -3.35
C ASP A 153 -2.92 25.49 -3.58
N ASP A 154 -4.19 25.08 -3.49
CA ASP A 154 -4.61 23.71 -3.80
C ASP A 154 -5.33 23.66 -5.16
N PRO A 155 -4.76 23.02 -6.20
CA PRO A 155 -5.33 22.93 -7.54
C PRO A 155 -6.56 22.02 -7.59
N THR A 156 -6.88 21.31 -6.54
CA THR A 156 -8.02 20.37 -6.48
C THR A 156 -9.30 21.03 -5.94
N VAL A 157 -9.20 22.25 -5.41
CA VAL A 157 -10.36 23.00 -4.89
C VAL A 157 -11.43 23.18 -5.96
N GLY A 158 -12.69 22.90 -5.60
CA GLY A 158 -13.84 23.05 -6.52
C GLY A 158 -13.93 21.99 -7.63
N ILE A 159 -13.02 20.97 -7.66
CA ILE A 159 -13.19 19.84 -8.57
C ILE A 159 -14.27 18.92 -8.01
N ARG A 160 -15.35 18.73 -8.79
CA ARG A 160 -16.47 17.85 -8.43
C ARG A 160 -16.15 16.39 -8.74
N LYS A 161 -16.72 15.49 -7.94
CA LYS A 161 -16.70 14.06 -8.21
C LYS A 161 -17.54 13.73 -9.44
N LEU A 162 -17.17 12.68 -10.17
CA LEU A 162 -17.97 12.10 -11.21
C LEU A 162 -19.20 11.38 -10.59
N ARG A 163 -20.33 11.45 -11.28
CA ARG A 163 -21.53 10.69 -10.87
C ARG A 163 -21.26 9.19 -11.04
N THR A 164 -21.48 8.43 -10.00
CA THR A 164 -21.44 6.97 -10.06
C THR A 164 -22.87 6.48 -10.26
N GLY A 165 -23.16 5.90 -11.41
CA GLY A 165 -24.47 5.33 -11.72
C GLY A 165 -24.73 4.02 -10.99
N SER A 166 -24.58 4.00 -9.66
CA SER A 166 -24.86 2.79 -8.88
C SER A 166 -26.31 2.79 -8.41
N SER A 167 -27.04 1.79 -8.80
CA SER A 167 -28.40 1.47 -8.27
C SER A 167 -28.34 0.82 -6.88
N GLY A 168 -27.14 0.72 -6.28
CA GLY A 168 -26.92 -0.02 -5.03
C GLY A 168 -26.78 -1.52 -5.25
N TYR A 169 -26.73 -2.26 -4.15
CA TYR A 169 -26.74 -3.73 -4.20
C TYR A 169 -28.18 -4.22 -4.34
N ARG A 170 -28.37 -5.26 -5.15
CA ARG A 170 -29.67 -5.93 -5.23
C ARG A 170 -29.99 -6.60 -3.89
N THR A 171 -31.14 -6.29 -3.34
CA THR A 171 -31.64 -6.95 -2.13
C THR A 171 -32.07 -8.37 -2.47
N TRP A 172 -31.74 -9.34 -1.64
CA TRP A 172 -32.23 -10.70 -1.78
C TRP A 172 -33.73 -10.74 -1.48
N THR A 173 -34.44 -11.53 -2.27
CA THR A 173 -35.85 -11.83 -2.02
C THR A 173 -35.97 -12.96 -0.98
N GLU A 174 -37.12 -13.07 -0.35
CA GLU A 174 -37.44 -14.15 0.58
C GLU A 174 -37.21 -15.55 -0.05
N ALA A 175 -37.58 -15.70 -1.31
CA ALA A 175 -37.38 -16.95 -2.03
C ALA A 175 -35.88 -17.30 -2.22
N GLU A 176 -35.02 -16.31 -2.35
CA GLU A 176 -33.57 -16.53 -2.44
C GLU A 176 -32.97 -16.89 -1.09
N ILE A 177 -33.46 -16.26 -0.02
CA ILE A 177 -33.08 -16.60 1.35
C ILE A 177 -33.52 -18.06 1.64
N GLN A 178 -34.73 -18.44 1.24
CA GLN A 178 -35.22 -19.80 1.45
C GLN A 178 -34.37 -20.82 0.69
N LYS A 179 -34.01 -20.56 -0.58
CA LYS A 179 -33.10 -21.43 -1.34
C LYS A 179 -31.73 -21.60 -0.68
N TYR A 180 -31.23 -20.53 -0.03
CA TYR A 180 -30.00 -20.62 0.72
C TYR A 180 -30.18 -21.51 1.96
N TYR A 181 -31.29 -21.40 2.65
CA TYR A 181 -31.64 -22.24 3.80
C TYR A 181 -31.78 -23.71 3.45
N ASP A 182 -32.39 -24.01 2.33
CA ASP A 182 -32.53 -25.39 1.85
C ASP A 182 -31.16 -26.03 1.55
N LYS A 183 -30.22 -25.23 1.06
CA LYS A 183 -28.84 -25.68 0.76
C LYS A 183 -27.97 -25.79 2.00
N HIS A 184 -28.24 -24.98 3.02
CA HIS A 184 -27.41 -24.87 4.24
C HIS A 184 -28.26 -25.16 5.48
N PRO A 185 -28.27 -26.41 5.96
CA PRO A 185 -29.13 -26.82 7.10
C PRO A 185 -28.71 -26.12 8.39
N THR A 186 -29.62 -26.11 9.36
CA THR A 186 -29.39 -25.63 10.71
C THR A 186 -28.16 -26.31 11.31
N GLY A 187 -27.30 -25.54 12.00
CA GLY A 187 -26.04 -26.02 12.55
C GLY A 187 -24.83 -25.82 11.62
N SER A 188 -25.04 -25.50 10.32
CA SER A 188 -23.94 -25.16 9.43
C SER A 188 -23.43 -23.73 9.68
N ARG A 189 -22.10 -23.51 9.53
CA ARG A 189 -21.50 -22.18 9.65
C ARG A 189 -22.07 -21.17 8.67
N ALA A 190 -22.43 -21.63 7.47
CA ALA A 190 -23.01 -20.79 6.43
C ALA A 190 -24.39 -20.27 6.85
N ARG A 191 -25.24 -21.15 7.42
CA ARG A 191 -26.55 -20.76 7.98
C ARG A 191 -26.40 -19.77 9.08
N LEU A 192 -25.55 -20.05 10.08
CA LEU A 192 -25.30 -19.17 11.21
C LEU A 192 -24.81 -17.77 10.76
N ALA A 193 -23.91 -17.71 9.76
CA ALA A 193 -23.41 -16.44 9.25
C ALA A 193 -24.52 -15.60 8.61
N LEU A 194 -25.41 -16.22 7.82
CA LEU A 194 -26.54 -15.51 7.20
C LEU A 194 -27.54 -15.04 8.28
N ASP A 195 -27.91 -15.92 9.21
CA ASP A 195 -28.84 -15.59 10.29
C ASP A 195 -28.32 -14.42 11.14
N LEU A 196 -27.04 -14.45 11.51
CA LEU A 196 -26.43 -13.34 12.24
C LEU A 196 -26.49 -12.03 11.44
N MET A 197 -26.22 -12.06 10.12
CA MET A 197 -26.32 -10.86 9.28
C MET A 197 -27.76 -10.34 9.18
N LEU A 198 -28.73 -11.22 9.00
CA LEU A 198 -30.14 -10.85 8.88
C LEU A 198 -30.73 -10.30 10.18
N TYR A 199 -30.51 -10.99 11.28
CA TYR A 199 -31.16 -10.62 12.56
C TYR A 199 -30.43 -9.50 13.31
N THR A 200 -29.10 -9.33 13.09
CA THR A 200 -28.34 -8.30 13.80
C THR A 200 -28.07 -7.05 12.93
N GLY A 201 -28.25 -7.15 11.61
CA GLY A 201 -27.89 -6.08 10.67
C GLY A 201 -26.40 -5.71 10.66
N GLN A 202 -25.55 -6.54 11.26
CA GLN A 202 -24.12 -6.27 11.38
C GLN A 202 -23.39 -6.53 10.06
N ARG A 203 -22.25 -5.84 9.87
CA ARG A 203 -21.41 -6.06 8.71
C ARG A 203 -20.70 -7.42 8.82
N ARG A 204 -20.42 -8.04 7.69
CA ARG A 204 -19.66 -9.30 7.62
C ARG A 204 -18.40 -9.33 8.51
N ALA A 205 -17.64 -8.23 8.50
CA ALA A 205 -16.41 -8.13 9.31
C ALA A 205 -16.66 -8.12 10.82
N ASP A 206 -17.83 -7.67 11.24
CA ASP A 206 -18.21 -7.62 12.65
C ASP A 206 -18.75 -8.98 13.10
N ILE A 207 -19.56 -9.64 12.25
CA ILE A 207 -20.05 -11.00 12.46
C ILE A 207 -18.93 -12.02 12.73
N VAL A 208 -17.84 -11.95 11.94
CA VAL A 208 -16.67 -12.85 12.10
C VAL A 208 -15.99 -12.69 13.46
N ARG A 209 -16.26 -11.59 14.18
CA ARG A 209 -15.71 -11.29 15.51
C ARG A 209 -16.69 -11.55 16.66
N MET A 210 -17.90 -11.98 16.33
CA MET A 210 -18.96 -12.31 17.29
C MET A 210 -18.81 -13.77 17.74
N GLY A 211 -17.72 -14.15 18.35
CA GLY A 211 -17.56 -15.53 18.82
C GLY A 211 -16.30 -15.71 19.63
#